data_df3f10dfea18e47d9a25906675354078
#
_entry.id   df3f10dfea18e47d9a25906675354078
#
_cell.length_a   1.000
_cell.length_b   1.000
_cell.length_c   1.000
_cell.angle_alpha   90.00
_cell.angle_beta   90.00
_cell.angle_gamma   90.00
#
_symmetry.space_group_name_H-M   'P 1'
#
loop_
_entity.id
_entity.type
_entity.pdbx_description
1 polymer ?
#
loop_
_entity_poly.entity_id
_entity_poly.type
_entity_poly.pdbx_seq_one_letter_code
_entity_poly.pdbx_strand_id
1 'polypeptide(L)'
;AARIHFSKKLPESLPLNLPLPELFSRLFSFAAPLCATRVCLHLLGTIESSRIPVSLQLFGYSSHQALSAYGVYTGMAMTCILFPGALTNSIAVLLMPTISRADASNNQSAIYSAIFQCTRFCLLIGVGCTAAFSLCGNFIGSALFGSVLAGQLIRMFCFLCPFLYLNTTLLSILNGLGKTGCTFLFQILSLAVRLFFVFFILPLSGIPGLFQGMLFGQVLLTILCAAALFFVLSRRHK
;
A
#
# COMPACT_ATOMS: atom_id res chain seq x y z
N ALA A 1 -27.12 -2.37 11.28
CA ALA A 1 -26.80 -1.14 12.01
C ALA A 1 -25.95 -1.48 13.24
N ALA A 2 -24.65 -1.69 13.07
CA ALA A 2 -23.71 -1.83 14.17
C ALA A 2 -22.82 -0.57 14.14
N ARG A 3 -23.21 0.44 14.89
CA ARG A 3 -22.37 1.58 15.26
C ARG A 3 -21.29 1.08 16.22
N ILE A 4 -20.12 0.75 15.73
CA ILE A 4 -18.97 0.59 16.60
C ILE A 4 -18.51 2.00 16.96
N HIS A 5 -18.94 2.47 18.13
CA HIS A 5 -18.47 3.70 18.77
C HIS A 5 -17.04 3.48 19.26
N PHE A 6 -16.04 3.74 18.41
CA PHE A 6 -14.67 3.97 18.85
C PHE A 6 -14.47 5.45 19.18
N SER A 7 -15.22 5.96 20.17
CA SER A 7 -14.91 7.20 20.84
C SER A 7 -14.64 6.88 22.31
N LYS A 8 -13.48 6.31 22.60
CA LYS A 8 -12.96 6.32 23.94
C LYS A 8 -11.88 7.39 24.00
N LYS A 9 -12.22 8.54 24.60
CA LYS A 9 -11.26 9.52 25.11
C LYS A 9 -10.13 8.74 25.80
N LEU A 10 -8.88 8.99 25.42
CA LEU A 10 -7.77 8.55 26.25
C LEU A 10 -8.01 9.14 27.65
N PRO A 11 -8.02 8.34 28.72
CA PRO A 11 -8.11 8.90 30.06
C PRO A 11 -6.86 9.74 30.29
N GLU A 12 -7.10 10.99 30.65
CA GLU A 12 -6.09 11.88 31.22
C GLU A 12 -5.44 11.13 32.39
N SER A 13 -4.13 11.02 32.37
CA SER A 13 -3.27 10.37 33.38
C SER A 13 -3.60 8.88 33.62
N LEU A 14 -2.87 8.01 32.95
CA LEU A 14 -2.75 6.62 33.42
C LEU A 14 -2.17 6.63 34.85
N PRO A 15 -2.89 6.08 35.85
CA PRO A 15 -2.29 5.91 37.16
C PRO A 15 -1.07 4.98 37.02
N LEU A 16 0.09 5.45 37.48
CA LEU A 16 1.38 4.75 37.40
C LEU A 16 1.43 3.38 38.11
N ASN A 17 0.34 2.95 38.75
CA ASN A 17 0.25 1.72 39.57
C ASN A 17 -0.83 0.75 39.08
N LEU A 18 -0.93 0.49 37.77
CA LEU A 18 -1.73 -0.62 37.29
C LEU A 18 -0.96 -1.94 37.46
N PRO A 19 -1.57 -2.98 38.04
CA PRO A 19 -0.94 -4.30 38.11
C PRO A 19 -0.61 -4.80 36.69
N LEU A 20 0.60 -5.35 36.53
CA LEU A 20 1.12 -5.84 35.24
C LEU A 20 0.10 -6.66 34.41
N PRO A 21 -0.70 -7.58 34.99
CA PRO A 21 -1.67 -8.36 34.20
C PRO A 21 -2.78 -7.50 33.60
N GLU A 22 -3.19 -6.45 34.27
CA GLU A 22 -4.24 -5.54 33.78
C GLU A 22 -3.73 -4.63 32.65
N LEU A 23 -2.47 -4.19 32.74
CA LEU A 23 -1.78 -3.47 31.68
C LEU A 23 -1.60 -4.34 30.43
N PHE A 24 -1.18 -5.61 30.61
CA PHE A 24 -1.08 -6.58 29.53
C PHE A 24 -2.42 -6.86 28.85
N SER A 25 -3.50 -7.04 29.61
CA SER A 25 -4.83 -7.27 29.08
C SER A 25 -5.32 -6.11 28.24
N ARG A 26 -5.12 -4.87 28.70
CA ARG A 26 -5.49 -3.65 27.96
C ARG A 26 -4.65 -3.45 26.68
N LEU A 27 -3.33 -3.66 26.78
CA LEU A 27 -2.43 -3.60 25.62
C LEU A 27 -2.79 -4.65 24.59
N PHE A 28 -3.04 -5.89 25.03
CA PHE A 28 -3.43 -6.99 24.14
C PHE A 28 -4.77 -6.73 23.46
N SER A 29 -5.77 -6.28 24.20
CA SER A 29 -7.09 -5.94 23.66
C SER A 29 -7.03 -4.83 22.59
N PHE A 30 -6.08 -3.91 22.70
CA PHE A 30 -5.86 -2.86 21.70
C PHE A 30 -4.99 -3.32 20.54
N ALA A 31 -3.93 -4.09 20.82
CA ALA A 31 -2.98 -4.56 19.83
C ALA A 31 -3.52 -5.73 18.98
N ALA A 32 -4.30 -6.64 19.57
CA ALA A 32 -4.80 -7.84 18.89
C ALA A 32 -5.57 -7.54 17.60
N PRO A 33 -6.55 -6.62 17.54
CA PRO A 33 -7.24 -6.33 16.28
C PRO A 33 -6.33 -5.69 15.23
N LEU A 34 -5.34 -4.88 15.64
CA LEU A 34 -4.35 -4.31 14.72
C LEU A 34 -3.43 -5.40 14.15
N CYS A 35 -2.96 -6.31 14.98
CA CYS A 35 -2.15 -7.44 14.55
C CYS A 35 -2.95 -8.38 13.65
N ALA A 36 -4.20 -8.70 14.00
CA ALA A 36 -5.06 -9.55 13.20
C ALA A 36 -5.28 -8.98 11.79
N THR A 37 -5.49 -7.67 11.65
CA THR A 37 -5.62 -7.02 10.35
C THR A 37 -4.35 -7.16 9.51
N ARG A 38 -3.16 -6.97 10.11
CA ARG A 38 -1.88 -7.15 9.43
C ARG A 38 -1.64 -8.60 9.02
N VAL A 39 -1.90 -9.53 9.92
CA VAL A 39 -1.78 -10.96 9.64
C VAL A 39 -2.69 -11.38 8.48
N CYS A 40 -3.95 -10.93 8.47
CA CYS A 40 -4.89 -11.22 7.40
C CYS A 40 -4.38 -10.71 6.03
N LEU A 41 -3.90 -9.47 5.95
CA LEU A 41 -3.34 -8.91 4.72
C LEU A 41 -2.08 -9.68 4.26
N HIS A 42 -1.21 -10.07 5.18
CA HIS A 42 -0.01 -10.84 4.85
C HIS A 42 -0.35 -12.26 4.38
N LEU A 43 -1.32 -12.94 5.01
CA LEU A 43 -1.78 -14.25 4.56
C LEU A 43 -2.35 -14.20 3.14
N LEU A 44 -3.21 -13.24 2.84
CA LEU A 44 -3.76 -13.05 1.50
C LEU A 44 -2.65 -12.71 0.48
N GLY A 45 -1.68 -11.87 0.87
CA GLY A 45 -0.51 -11.56 0.04
C GLY A 45 0.38 -12.78 -0.21
N THR A 46 0.50 -13.68 0.77
CA THR A 46 1.24 -14.95 0.59
C THR A 46 0.53 -15.87 -0.41
N ILE A 47 -0.81 -15.94 -0.34
CA ILE A 47 -1.62 -16.69 -1.33
C ILE A 47 -1.40 -16.10 -2.73
N GLU A 48 -1.45 -14.77 -2.88
CA GLU A 48 -1.14 -14.09 -4.15
C GLU A 48 0.24 -14.48 -4.67
N SER A 49 1.27 -14.31 -3.85
CA SER A 49 2.67 -14.56 -4.23
C SER A 49 2.93 -16.02 -4.61
N SER A 50 2.36 -16.97 -3.88
CA SER A 50 2.51 -18.41 -4.18
C SER A 50 1.75 -18.82 -5.44
N ARG A 51 0.65 -18.14 -5.78
CA ARG A 51 -0.18 -18.45 -6.94
C ARG A 51 0.40 -17.93 -8.25
N ILE A 52 1.18 -16.84 -8.24
CA ILE A 52 1.75 -16.26 -9.46
C ILE A 52 2.57 -17.27 -10.27
N PRO A 53 3.56 -18.01 -9.72
CA PRO A 53 4.31 -18.99 -10.50
C PRO A 53 3.44 -20.12 -11.07
N VAL A 54 2.44 -20.57 -10.31
CA VAL A 54 1.50 -21.61 -10.76
C VAL A 54 0.64 -21.12 -11.93
N SER A 55 0.16 -19.89 -11.85
CA SER A 55 -0.63 -19.27 -12.92
C SER A 55 0.19 -19.03 -14.20
N LEU A 56 1.50 -18.73 -14.07
CA LEU A 56 2.42 -18.62 -15.21
C LEU A 56 2.66 -20.00 -15.87
N GLN A 57 2.69 -21.08 -15.08
CA GLN A 57 2.77 -22.44 -15.65
C GLN A 57 1.49 -22.79 -16.42
N LEU A 58 0.32 -22.41 -15.94
CA LEU A 58 -0.95 -22.59 -16.65
C LEU A 58 -1.00 -21.79 -17.97
N PHE A 59 -0.30 -20.67 -18.05
CA PHE A 59 -0.15 -19.88 -19.28
C PHE A 59 0.75 -20.60 -20.32
N GLY A 60 1.58 -21.55 -19.90
CA GLY A 60 2.47 -22.30 -20.80
C GLY A 60 3.97 -22.17 -20.51
N TYR A 61 4.37 -21.48 -19.44
CA TYR A 61 5.77 -21.51 -19.00
C TYR A 61 6.12 -22.87 -18.39
N SER A 62 7.36 -23.34 -18.62
CA SER A 62 7.90 -24.45 -17.84
C SER A 62 8.04 -24.03 -16.36
N SER A 63 8.08 -24.98 -15.43
CA SER A 63 8.23 -24.71 -14.00
C SER A 63 9.45 -23.84 -13.71
N HIS A 64 10.58 -24.11 -14.37
CA HIS A 64 11.80 -23.34 -14.23
C HIS A 64 11.65 -21.91 -14.79
N GLN A 65 11.02 -21.74 -15.94
CA GLN A 65 10.77 -20.43 -16.55
C GLN A 65 9.81 -19.57 -15.69
N ALA A 66 8.72 -20.17 -15.17
CA ALA A 66 7.76 -19.50 -14.32
C ALA A 66 8.41 -18.99 -13.02
N LEU A 67 9.22 -19.84 -12.38
CA LEU A 67 9.92 -19.47 -11.16
C LEU A 67 11.00 -18.42 -11.42
N SER A 68 11.75 -18.54 -12.52
CA SER A 68 12.74 -17.55 -12.95
C SER A 68 12.09 -16.19 -13.23
N ALA A 69 11.01 -16.16 -14.00
CA ALA A 69 10.27 -14.93 -14.31
C ALA A 69 9.71 -14.27 -13.05
N TYR A 70 9.18 -15.06 -12.12
CA TYR A 70 8.73 -14.56 -10.82
C TYR A 70 9.88 -14.01 -9.98
N GLY A 71 11.04 -14.68 -9.98
CA GLY A 71 12.24 -14.19 -9.28
C GLY A 71 12.76 -12.88 -9.85
N VAL A 72 12.80 -12.73 -11.18
CA VAL A 72 13.18 -11.46 -11.84
C VAL A 72 12.16 -10.36 -11.51
N TYR A 73 10.86 -10.68 -11.54
CA TYR A 73 9.81 -9.74 -11.17
C TYR A 73 9.96 -9.24 -9.73
N THR A 74 10.06 -10.15 -8.74
CA THR A 74 10.09 -9.77 -7.33
C THR A 74 11.45 -9.26 -6.88
N GLY A 75 12.53 -9.93 -7.28
CA GLY A 75 13.88 -9.64 -6.80
C GLY A 75 14.57 -8.50 -7.55
N MET A 76 14.20 -8.24 -8.80
CA MET A 76 14.86 -7.20 -9.61
C MET A 76 13.91 -6.05 -9.92
N ALA A 77 12.82 -6.29 -10.64
CA ALA A 77 11.95 -5.22 -11.11
C ALA A 77 11.22 -4.49 -9.98
N MET A 78 10.55 -5.24 -9.09
CA MET A 78 9.82 -4.64 -7.98
C MET A 78 10.74 -3.98 -6.96
N THR A 79 11.91 -4.55 -6.69
CA THR A 79 12.92 -3.95 -5.81
C THR A 79 13.36 -2.59 -6.34
N CYS A 80 13.64 -2.48 -7.65
CA CYS A 80 14.00 -1.23 -8.29
C CYS A 80 12.87 -0.18 -8.19
N ILE A 81 11.62 -0.58 -8.47
CA ILE A 81 10.44 0.29 -8.41
C ILE A 81 10.14 0.75 -6.97
N LEU A 82 10.32 -0.13 -5.98
CA LEU A 82 10.03 0.20 -4.58
C LEU A 82 11.14 1.03 -3.92
N PHE A 83 12.35 1.04 -4.46
CA PHE A 83 13.48 1.76 -3.86
C PHE A 83 13.22 3.26 -3.65
N PRO A 84 12.75 4.05 -4.65
CA PRO A 84 12.40 5.45 -4.40
C PRO A 84 11.21 5.61 -3.44
N GLY A 85 10.36 4.60 -3.32
CA GLY A 85 9.24 4.54 -2.37
C GLY A 85 9.69 4.60 -0.91
N ALA A 86 10.93 4.29 -0.59
CA ALA A 86 11.49 4.46 0.75
C ALA A 86 11.40 5.92 1.24
N LEU A 87 11.59 6.89 0.34
CA LEU A 87 11.46 8.32 0.65
C LEU A 87 10.00 8.67 1.00
N THR A 88 9.05 8.23 0.18
CA THR A 88 7.62 8.50 0.42
C THR A 88 7.11 7.77 1.66
N ASN A 89 7.63 6.57 1.94
CA ASN A 89 7.30 5.83 3.15
C ASN A 89 7.81 6.53 4.42
N SER A 90 9.00 7.12 4.39
CA SER A 90 9.53 7.91 5.51
C SER A 90 8.63 9.11 5.82
N ILE A 91 8.13 9.80 4.79
CA ILE A 91 7.17 10.89 4.94
C ILE A 91 5.86 10.36 5.52
N ALA A 92 5.35 9.25 5.02
CA ALA A 92 4.10 8.64 5.47
C ALA A 92 4.14 8.28 6.97
N VAL A 93 5.26 7.77 7.46
CA VAL A 93 5.46 7.44 8.89
C VAL A 93 5.39 8.69 9.76
N LEU A 94 6.00 9.80 9.34
CA LEU A 94 5.98 11.06 10.07
C LEU A 94 4.62 11.78 9.96
N LEU A 95 3.92 11.57 8.85
CA LEU A 95 2.64 12.21 8.56
C LEU A 95 1.52 11.72 9.48
N MET A 96 1.49 10.43 9.80
CA MET A 96 0.47 9.84 10.66
C MET A 96 0.35 10.53 12.03
N PRO A 97 1.43 10.68 12.85
CA PRO A 97 1.33 11.39 14.13
C PRO A 97 1.08 12.88 13.95
N THR A 98 1.58 13.50 12.89
CA THR A 98 1.35 14.93 12.60
C THR A 98 -0.13 15.20 12.35
N ILE A 99 -0.77 14.40 11.51
CA ILE A 99 -2.21 14.48 11.24
C ILE A 99 -3.02 14.21 12.51
N SER A 100 -2.65 13.17 13.28
CA SER A 100 -3.35 12.84 14.53
C SER A 100 -3.29 13.99 15.57
N ARG A 101 -2.14 14.67 15.69
CA ARG A 101 -2.00 15.85 16.58
C ARG A 101 -2.81 17.04 16.08
N ALA A 102 -2.76 17.32 14.77
CA ALA A 102 -3.53 18.40 14.17
C ALA A 102 -5.05 18.16 14.29
N ASP A 103 -5.46 16.90 14.20
CA ASP A 103 -6.85 16.47 14.40
C ASP A 103 -7.30 16.68 15.85
N ALA A 104 -6.48 16.27 16.82
CA ALA A 104 -6.76 16.47 18.25
C ALA A 104 -6.84 17.94 18.65
N SER A 105 -6.08 18.82 17.96
CA SER A 105 -6.12 20.28 18.18
C SER A 105 -7.16 21.02 17.33
N ASN A 106 -8.00 20.32 16.56
CA ASN A 106 -8.97 20.88 15.60
C ASN A 106 -8.36 21.85 14.57
N ASN A 107 -7.06 21.73 14.29
CA ASN A 107 -6.37 22.61 13.34
C ASN A 107 -6.55 22.10 11.90
N GLN A 108 -7.68 22.46 11.30
CA GLN A 108 -8.04 22.06 9.94
C GLN A 108 -7.04 22.57 8.89
N SER A 109 -6.55 23.80 9.04
CA SER A 109 -5.58 24.38 8.10
C SER A 109 -4.28 23.58 8.03
N ALA A 110 -3.78 23.13 9.19
CA ALA A 110 -2.59 22.29 9.24
C ALA A 110 -2.83 20.92 8.55
N ILE A 111 -4.02 20.33 8.74
CA ILE A 111 -4.39 19.07 8.07
C ILE A 111 -4.40 19.23 6.55
N TYR A 112 -5.10 20.25 6.02
CA TYR A 112 -5.17 20.49 4.57
C TYR A 112 -3.80 20.78 3.97
N SER A 113 -2.99 21.61 4.63
CA SER A 113 -1.63 21.95 4.19
C SER A 113 -0.75 20.70 4.12
N ALA A 114 -0.77 19.86 5.16
CA ALA A 114 0.01 18.63 5.20
C ALA A 114 -0.43 17.65 4.11
N ILE A 115 -1.74 17.44 3.91
CA ILE A 115 -2.28 16.58 2.86
C ILE A 115 -1.83 17.05 1.49
N PHE A 116 -2.02 18.34 1.19
CA PHE A 116 -1.69 18.90 -0.12
C PHE A 116 -0.20 18.79 -0.44
N GLN A 117 0.65 19.20 0.52
CA GLN A 117 2.11 19.14 0.33
C GLN A 117 2.61 17.72 0.13
N CYS A 118 2.20 16.78 0.99
CA CYS A 118 2.65 15.38 0.90
C CYS A 118 2.13 14.69 -0.37
N THR A 119 0.86 14.91 -0.73
CA THR A 119 0.28 14.34 -1.96
C THR A 119 1.00 14.86 -3.19
N ARG A 120 1.24 16.18 -3.28
CA ARG A 120 1.99 16.80 -4.38
C ARG A 120 3.41 16.23 -4.49
N PHE A 121 4.11 16.11 -3.35
CA PHE A 121 5.47 15.57 -3.32
C PHE A 121 5.52 14.10 -3.79
N CYS A 122 4.60 13.25 -3.30
CA CYS A 122 4.52 11.85 -3.70
C CYS A 122 4.18 11.68 -5.19
N LEU A 123 3.30 12.54 -5.72
CA LEU A 123 2.99 12.55 -7.15
C LEU A 123 4.19 12.97 -7.99
N LEU A 124 4.91 14.02 -7.60
CA LEU A 124 6.11 14.47 -8.31
C LEU A 124 7.19 13.38 -8.35
N ILE A 125 7.46 12.73 -7.22
CA ILE A 125 8.40 11.59 -7.18
C ILE A 125 7.87 10.45 -8.03
N GLY A 126 6.60 10.08 -7.91
CA GLY A 126 5.98 8.98 -8.65
C GLY A 126 6.05 9.18 -10.16
N VAL A 127 5.67 10.35 -10.64
CA VAL A 127 5.75 10.70 -12.08
C VAL A 127 7.20 10.78 -12.54
N GLY A 128 8.08 11.40 -11.76
CA GLY A 128 9.51 11.46 -12.06
C GLY A 128 10.16 10.09 -12.18
N CYS A 129 9.86 9.18 -11.24
CA CYS A 129 10.33 7.79 -11.29
C CYS A 129 9.74 7.03 -12.49
N THR A 130 8.46 7.24 -12.80
CA THR A 130 7.85 6.64 -14.00
C THR A 130 8.58 7.08 -15.26
N ALA A 131 8.86 8.36 -15.42
CA ALA A 131 9.61 8.88 -16.56
C ALA A 131 11.03 8.30 -16.61
N ALA A 132 11.75 8.30 -15.49
CA ALA A 132 13.10 7.76 -15.40
C ALA A 132 13.16 6.25 -15.74
N PHE A 133 12.28 5.44 -15.15
CA PHE A 133 12.26 4.00 -15.41
C PHE A 133 11.70 3.65 -16.80
N SER A 134 10.80 4.44 -17.35
CA SER A 134 10.34 4.29 -18.73
C SER A 134 11.46 4.50 -19.74
N LEU A 135 12.31 5.50 -19.53
CA LEU A 135 13.43 5.82 -20.42
C LEU A 135 14.63 4.91 -20.18
N CYS A 136 15.03 4.74 -18.91
CA CYS A 136 16.25 4.06 -18.54
C CYS A 136 16.08 2.60 -18.12
N GLY A 137 14.84 2.05 -18.07
CA GLY A 137 14.55 0.73 -17.52
C GLY A 137 15.35 -0.39 -18.18
N ASN A 138 15.52 -0.38 -19.50
CA ASN A 138 16.32 -1.38 -20.20
C ASN A 138 17.81 -1.28 -19.83
N PHE A 139 18.33 -0.06 -19.73
CA PHE A 139 19.73 0.17 -19.30
C PHE A 139 19.93 -0.30 -17.86
N ILE A 140 19.00 0.03 -16.96
CA ILE A 140 19.04 -0.43 -15.57
C ILE A 140 19.00 -1.96 -15.48
N GLY A 141 18.09 -2.60 -16.24
CA GLY A 141 17.98 -4.06 -16.27
C GLY A 141 19.26 -4.75 -16.76
N SER A 142 19.90 -4.23 -17.81
CA SER A 142 21.13 -4.80 -18.33
C SER A 142 22.36 -4.46 -17.50
N ALA A 143 22.50 -3.21 -17.03
CA ALA A 143 23.69 -2.75 -16.32
C ALA A 143 23.74 -3.22 -14.85
N LEU A 144 22.61 -3.21 -14.13
CA LEU A 144 22.58 -3.59 -12.72
C LEU A 144 22.30 -5.09 -12.50
N PHE A 145 21.47 -5.68 -13.36
CA PHE A 145 20.99 -7.05 -13.16
C PHE A 145 21.47 -8.04 -14.23
N GLY A 146 22.13 -7.57 -15.28
CA GLY A 146 22.54 -8.44 -16.40
C GLY A 146 21.37 -9.15 -17.10
N SER A 147 20.14 -8.61 -16.98
CA SER A 147 18.92 -9.28 -17.44
C SER A 147 18.08 -8.35 -18.30
N VAL A 148 17.87 -8.77 -19.55
CA VAL A 148 16.98 -8.04 -20.48
C VAL A 148 15.52 -8.11 -19.99
N LEU A 149 15.10 -9.25 -19.43
CA LEU A 149 13.76 -9.43 -18.86
C LEU A 149 13.51 -8.45 -17.72
N ALA A 150 14.51 -8.23 -16.83
CA ALA A 150 14.39 -7.24 -15.74
C ALA A 150 14.13 -5.85 -16.30
N GLY A 151 14.84 -5.45 -17.35
CA GLY A 151 14.63 -4.15 -18.00
C GLY A 151 13.23 -3.98 -18.58
N GLN A 152 12.72 -5.00 -19.25
CA GLN A 152 11.36 -5.00 -19.80
C GLN A 152 10.30 -4.90 -18.67
N LEU A 153 10.49 -5.65 -17.58
CA LEU A 153 9.60 -5.59 -16.43
C LEU A 153 9.65 -4.24 -15.73
N ILE A 154 10.83 -3.64 -15.54
CA ILE A 154 10.96 -2.30 -14.96
C ILE A 154 10.18 -1.28 -15.79
N ARG A 155 10.32 -1.30 -17.11
CA ARG A 155 9.58 -0.41 -18.01
C ARG A 155 8.08 -0.62 -18.00
N MET A 156 7.64 -1.86 -17.85
CA MET A 156 6.21 -2.20 -17.78
C MET A 156 5.60 -1.78 -16.44
N PHE A 157 6.26 -2.11 -15.35
CA PHE A 157 5.73 -1.89 -14.01
C PHE A 157 5.98 -0.47 -13.47
N CYS A 158 6.79 0.39 -14.15
CA CYS A 158 7.03 1.76 -13.69
C CYS A 158 5.76 2.62 -13.59
N PHE A 159 4.71 2.31 -14.37
CA PHE A 159 3.42 2.99 -14.29
C PHE A 159 2.70 2.79 -12.95
N LEU A 160 3.14 1.84 -12.13
CA LEU A 160 2.65 1.67 -10.76
C LEU A 160 3.22 2.71 -9.78
N CYS A 161 4.39 3.30 -10.07
CA CYS A 161 5.08 4.20 -9.14
C CYS A 161 4.19 5.31 -8.57
N PRO A 162 3.44 6.10 -9.37
CA PRO A 162 2.65 7.20 -8.83
C PRO A 162 1.55 6.71 -7.89
N PHE A 163 0.93 5.58 -8.20
CA PHE A 163 -0.13 5.00 -7.37
C PHE A 163 0.44 4.37 -6.10
N LEU A 164 1.55 3.63 -6.18
CA LEU A 164 2.21 3.01 -5.03
C LEU A 164 2.63 4.06 -3.99
N TYR A 165 3.29 5.13 -4.46
CA TYR A 165 3.80 6.17 -3.56
C TYR A 165 2.67 7.03 -2.99
N LEU A 166 1.64 7.31 -3.79
CA LEU A 166 0.47 8.05 -3.33
C LEU A 166 -0.34 7.25 -2.30
N ASN A 167 -0.54 5.95 -2.53
CA ASN A 167 -1.32 5.10 -1.64
C ASN A 167 -0.71 4.98 -0.25
N THR A 168 0.63 4.89 -0.12
CA THR A 168 1.28 4.87 1.19
C THR A 168 0.96 6.13 2.00
N THR A 169 0.96 7.29 1.35
CA THR A 169 0.65 8.58 1.96
C THR A 169 -0.83 8.71 2.32
N LEU A 170 -1.75 8.36 1.39
CA LEU A 170 -3.19 8.42 1.64
C LEU A 170 -3.64 7.49 2.77
N LEU A 171 -3.09 6.28 2.82
CA LEU A 171 -3.34 5.33 3.92
C LEU A 171 -2.83 5.88 5.25
N SER A 172 -1.66 6.52 5.27
CA SER A 172 -1.11 7.14 6.47
C SER A 172 -1.97 8.30 6.99
N ILE A 173 -2.48 9.15 6.09
CA ILE A 173 -3.39 10.24 6.42
C ILE A 173 -4.69 9.69 7.03
N LEU A 174 -5.33 8.73 6.37
CA LEU A 174 -6.57 8.12 6.87
C LEU A 174 -6.38 7.42 8.22
N ASN A 175 -5.24 6.76 8.42
CA ASN A 175 -4.88 6.14 9.69
C ASN A 175 -4.65 7.20 10.77
N GLY A 176 -3.99 8.34 10.43
CA GLY A 176 -3.83 9.48 11.34
C GLY A 176 -5.15 10.13 11.74
N LEU A 177 -6.16 10.11 10.86
CA LEU A 177 -7.53 10.56 11.13
C LEU A 177 -8.39 9.50 11.86
N GLY A 178 -7.79 8.39 12.31
CA GLY A 178 -8.49 7.33 13.04
C GLY A 178 -9.39 6.43 12.18
N LYS A 179 -9.26 6.49 10.85
CA LYS A 179 -10.09 5.69 9.91
C LYS A 179 -9.43 4.35 9.54
N THR A 180 -8.78 3.70 10.49
CA THR A 180 -8.04 2.44 10.29
C THR A 180 -8.90 1.29 9.79
N GLY A 181 -10.16 1.20 10.21
CA GLY A 181 -11.09 0.17 9.70
C GLY A 181 -11.41 0.35 8.21
N CYS A 182 -11.56 1.60 7.75
CA CYS A 182 -11.78 1.89 6.32
C CYS A 182 -10.54 1.54 5.49
N THR A 183 -9.35 1.91 5.96
CA THR A 183 -8.10 1.60 5.25
C THR A 183 -7.85 0.10 5.15
N PHE A 184 -8.20 -0.67 6.18
CA PHE A 184 -8.15 -2.13 6.14
C PHE A 184 -9.09 -2.70 5.06
N LEU A 185 -10.34 -2.26 5.04
CA LEU A 185 -11.32 -2.72 4.05
C LEU A 185 -10.87 -2.40 2.62
N PHE A 186 -10.33 -1.19 2.39
CA PHE A 186 -9.85 -0.78 1.07
C PHE A 186 -8.65 -1.62 0.62
N GLN A 187 -7.74 -1.95 1.52
CA GLN A 187 -6.59 -2.82 1.23
C GLN A 187 -7.05 -4.25 0.90
N ILE A 188 -8.02 -4.80 1.63
CA ILE A 188 -8.61 -6.12 1.31
C ILE A 188 -9.26 -6.10 -0.06
N LEU A 189 -10.05 -5.06 -0.37
CA LEU A 189 -10.73 -4.96 -1.66
C LEU A 189 -9.75 -4.85 -2.82
N SER A 190 -8.70 -4.04 -2.68
CA SER A 190 -7.61 -3.94 -3.64
C SER A 190 -6.91 -5.29 -3.85
N LEU A 191 -6.62 -5.99 -2.77
CA LEU A 191 -5.98 -7.30 -2.81
C LEU A 191 -6.88 -8.37 -3.43
N ALA A 192 -8.19 -8.32 -3.16
CA ALA A 192 -9.17 -9.22 -3.79
C ALA A 192 -9.22 -9.04 -5.31
N VAL A 193 -9.15 -7.80 -5.80
CA VAL A 193 -9.05 -7.52 -7.25
C VAL A 193 -7.75 -8.11 -7.81
N ARG A 194 -6.62 -7.92 -7.14
CA ARG A 194 -5.33 -8.49 -7.58
C ARG A 194 -5.38 -10.02 -7.61
N LEU A 195 -5.94 -10.65 -6.58
CA LEU A 195 -6.15 -12.10 -6.55
C LEU A 195 -7.03 -12.58 -7.71
N PHE A 196 -8.13 -11.87 -8.00
CA PHE A 196 -8.96 -12.19 -9.16
C PHE A 196 -8.14 -12.21 -10.46
N PHE A 197 -7.29 -11.20 -10.69
CA PHE A 197 -6.42 -11.16 -11.88
C PHE A 197 -5.40 -12.28 -11.88
N VAL A 198 -4.81 -12.63 -10.73
CA VAL A 198 -3.83 -13.72 -10.62
C VAL A 198 -4.46 -15.09 -10.88
N PHE A 199 -5.71 -15.31 -10.47
CA PHE A 199 -6.39 -16.58 -10.67
C PHE A 199 -6.98 -16.75 -12.07
N PHE A 200 -7.51 -15.70 -12.67
CA PHE A 200 -8.31 -15.79 -13.90
C PHE A 200 -7.63 -15.17 -15.12
N ILE A 201 -6.92 -14.08 -14.98
CA ILE A 201 -6.38 -13.32 -16.11
C ILE A 201 -4.92 -13.69 -16.37
N LEU A 202 -4.12 -13.88 -15.34
CA LEU A 202 -2.73 -14.26 -15.46
C LEU A 202 -2.53 -15.60 -16.23
N PRO A 203 -3.35 -16.66 -16.03
CA PRO A 203 -3.25 -17.88 -16.84
C PRO A 203 -3.59 -17.69 -18.32
N LEU A 204 -4.30 -16.63 -18.68
CA LEU A 204 -4.71 -16.34 -20.08
C LEU A 204 -3.76 -15.38 -20.79
N SER A 205 -3.15 -14.44 -20.07
CA SER A 205 -2.37 -13.35 -20.66
C SER A 205 -0.92 -13.28 -20.19
N GLY A 206 -0.50 -14.14 -19.26
CA GLY A 206 0.87 -14.17 -18.75
C GLY A 206 1.23 -12.91 -17.94
N ILE A 207 2.49 -12.48 -18.03
CA ILE A 207 3.01 -11.32 -17.27
C ILE A 207 2.21 -10.01 -17.48
N PRO A 208 1.68 -9.68 -18.67
CA PRO A 208 0.77 -8.55 -18.84
C PRO A 208 -0.48 -8.61 -17.93
N GLY A 209 -1.02 -9.79 -17.69
CA GLY A 209 -2.15 -9.97 -16.77
C GLY A 209 -1.78 -9.67 -15.31
N LEU A 210 -0.56 -10.00 -14.89
CA LEU A 210 -0.04 -9.63 -13.58
C LEU A 210 0.06 -8.10 -13.43
N PHE A 211 0.60 -7.44 -14.45
CA PHE A 211 0.70 -5.98 -14.48
C PHE A 211 -0.68 -5.32 -14.38
N GLN A 212 -1.64 -5.77 -15.19
CA GLN A 212 -3.02 -5.26 -15.15
C GLN A 212 -3.64 -5.43 -13.76
N GLY A 213 -3.53 -6.61 -13.16
CA GLY A 213 -4.05 -6.87 -11.82
C GLY A 213 -3.47 -5.92 -10.77
N MET A 214 -2.16 -5.72 -10.80
CA MET A 214 -1.50 -4.77 -9.90
C MET A 214 -1.94 -3.33 -10.15
N LEU A 215 -2.02 -2.92 -11.42
CA LEU A 215 -2.42 -1.56 -11.77
C LEU A 215 -3.87 -1.28 -11.32
N PHE A 216 -4.81 -2.16 -11.68
CA PHE A 216 -6.21 -2.01 -11.27
C PHE A 216 -6.38 -2.03 -9.74
N GLY A 217 -5.68 -2.90 -9.04
CA GLY A 217 -5.69 -2.93 -7.58
C GLY A 217 -5.18 -1.62 -6.97
N GLN A 218 -4.07 -1.08 -7.47
CA GLN A 218 -3.51 0.17 -6.96
C GLN A 218 -4.37 1.40 -7.30
N VAL A 219 -4.93 1.47 -8.51
CA VAL A 219 -5.86 2.53 -8.92
C VAL A 219 -7.13 2.51 -8.08
N LEU A 220 -7.72 1.32 -7.87
CA LEU A 220 -8.89 1.16 -7.01
C LEU A 220 -8.61 1.65 -5.59
N LEU A 221 -7.48 1.26 -5.01
CA LEU A 221 -7.07 1.70 -3.68
C LEU A 221 -6.93 3.23 -3.62
N THR A 222 -6.31 3.84 -4.63
CA THR A 222 -6.17 5.30 -4.73
C THR A 222 -7.54 5.99 -4.74
N ILE A 223 -8.47 5.50 -5.58
CA ILE A 223 -9.82 6.07 -5.71
C ILE A 223 -10.57 5.97 -4.38
N LEU A 224 -10.54 4.80 -3.74
CA LEU A 224 -11.24 4.59 -2.47
C LEU A 224 -10.66 5.46 -1.35
N CYS A 225 -9.33 5.56 -1.25
CA CYS A 225 -8.68 6.40 -0.25
C CYS A 225 -8.95 7.89 -0.51
N ALA A 226 -8.89 8.36 -1.75
CA ALA A 226 -9.17 9.75 -2.11
C ALA A 226 -10.65 10.10 -1.85
N ALA A 227 -11.59 9.24 -2.21
CA ALA A 227 -13.01 9.43 -1.94
C ALA A 227 -13.30 9.47 -0.43
N ALA A 228 -12.72 8.55 0.35
CA ALA A 228 -12.88 8.55 1.80
C ALA A 228 -12.30 9.81 2.44
N LEU A 229 -11.13 10.25 1.98
CA LEU A 229 -10.50 11.47 2.46
C LEU A 229 -11.37 12.70 2.16
N PHE A 230 -11.86 12.83 0.92
CA PHE A 230 -12.77 13.90 0.52
C PHE A 230 -14.03 13.93 1.40
N PHE A 231 -14.64 12.77 1.64
CA PHE A 231 -15.84 12.67 2.46
C PHE A 231 -15.59 13.02 3.94
N VAL A 232 -14.46 12.59 4.51
CA VAL A 232 -14.09 12.93 5.89
C VAL A 232 -13.84 14.43 6.04
N LEU A 233 -13.15 15.05 5.07
CA LEU A 233 -12.87 16.48 5.11
C LEU A 233 -14.13 17.33 4.88
N SER A 234 -15.00 16.94 3.95
CA SER A 234 -16.26 17.64 3.65
C SER A 234 -17.24 17.64 4.85
N ARG A 235 -17.26 16.55 5.64
CA ARG A 235 -18.09 16.49 6.85
C ARG A 235 -17.61 17.38 8.00
N ARG A 236 -16.36 17.80 7.97
CA ARG A 236 -15.78 18.68 8.99
C ARG A 236 -15.97 20.17 8.67
N HIS A 237 -16.35 20.47 7.46
CA HIS A 237 -16.64 21.84 7.02
C HIS A 237 -18.10 22.27 7.31
N LYS A 238 -18.94 21.32 7.72
CA LYS A 238 -20.31 21.58 8.20
C LYS A 238 -20.39 21.50 9.73
#